data_b0895c6562fc9bca2eca6682f7f1e645
#
_entry.id   b0895c6562fc9bca2eca6682f7f1e645
#
_cell.length_a   1.000
_cell.length_b   1.000
_cell.length_c   1.000
_cell.angle_alpha   90.00
_cell.angle_beta   90.00
_cell.angle_gamma   90.00
#
_symmetry.space_group_name_H-M   'P 1'
#
loop_
_entity.id
_entity.type
_entity.pdbx_description
1 polymer ?
#
loop_
_entity_poly.entity_id
_entity_poly.type
_entity_poly.pdbx_seq_one_letter_code
_entity_poly.pdbx_strand_id
1 'polypeptide(L)'
;GTASKYRLMVDGIAGQVFENVEILAKDSMYIFVSVTAEVADANPTDFLYTDKILFGDESNPNHQKVELVTLIQDAYFIYPGRVQNPDESYTYDELNLGVDGDGNPITIRGRFLEETNPINGNELHWTNTKPYVVYGYAAVPSTKTLVVDAGARVHFHAESGLIVANNASIHVNGTT
;
A
#
# COMPACT_ATOMS: atom_id res chain seq x y z
N GLY A 1 -16.77 12.58 18.67
CA GLY A 1 -16.03 11.73 17.76
C GLY A 1 -16.47 11.96 16.33
N THR A 2 -15.59 11.87 15.38
CA THR A 2 -15.91 11.87 13.95
C THR A 2 -16.74 10.62 13.65
N ALA A 3 -17.79 10.79 12.82
CA ALA A 3 -18.63 9.66 12.40
C ALA A 3 -17.78 8.64 11.63
N SER A 4 -18.08 7.34 11.82
CA SER A 4 -17.43 6.26 11.07
C SER A 4 -17.58 6.45 9.55
N LYS A 5 -16.53 6.16 8.81
CA LYS A 5 -16.56 6.11 7.34
C LYS A 5 -17.13 4.78 6.81
N TYR A 6 -17.26 3.79 7.67
CA TYR A 6 -17.98 2.56 7.36
C TYR A 6 -19.49 2.83 7.41
N ARG A 7 -20.18 2.23 6.49
CA ARG A 7 -21.65 2.24 6.39
C ARG A 7 -22.12 0.81 6.41
N LEU A 8 -23.13 0.55 7.23
CA LEU A 8 -23.73 -0.76 7.36
C LEU A 8 -25.11 -0.78 6.73
N MET A 9 -25.47 -1.92 6.19
CA MET A 9 -26.82 -2.24 5.78
C MET A 9 -27.20 -3.59 6.36
N VAL A 10 -28.24 -3.60 7.16
CA VAL A 10 -28.78 -4.79 7.83
C VAL A 10 -30.23 -4.96 7.36
N ASP A 11 -30.53 -6.13 6.80
CA ASP A 11 -31.86 -6.46 6.26
C ASP A 11 -32.43 -5.38 5.31
N GLY A 12 -31.55 -4.82 4.45
CA GLY A 12 -31.93 -3.77 3.50
C GLY A 12 -32.06 -2.35 4.07
N ILE A 13 -31.86 -2.18 5.37
CA ILE A 13 -31.91 -0.89 6.07
C ILE A 13 -30.48 -0.39 6.26
N ALA A 14 -30.19 0.83 5.75
CA ALA A 14 -28.89 1.47 5.96
C ALA A 14 -28.86 2.22 7.29
N GLY A 15 -27.74 2.10 8.04
CA GLY A 15 -27.60 2.77 9.32
C GLY A 15 -26.22 2.53 9.96
N GLN A 16 -26.03 3.11 11.14
CA GLN A 16 -24.85 2.87 11.99
C GLN A 16 -25.21 2.21 13.32
N VAL A 17 -26.46 2.33 13.74
CA VAL A 17 -27.01 1.69 14.92
C VAL A 17 -28.31 1.00 14.53
N PHE A 18 -28.45 -0.22 14.95
CA PHE A 18 -29.65 -1.05 14.72
C PHE A 18 -30.09 -1.62 16.06
N GLU A 19 -31.34 -1.40 16.39
CA GLU A 19 -31.93 -1.87 17.65
C GLU A 19 -32.98 -2.95 17.34
N ASN A 20 -33.15 -3.88 18.27
CA ASN A 20 -34.16 -4.95 18.18
C ASN A 20 -34.04 -5.80 16.90
N VAL A 21 -32.81 -6.08 16.47
CA VAL A 21 -32.57 -6.96 15.32
C VAL A 21 -32.84 -8.41 15.75
N GLU A 22 -33.91 -8.99 15.22
CA GLU A 22 -34.30 -10.37 15.53
C GLU A 22 -33.65 -11.34 14.54
N ILE A 23 -33.02 -12.39 15.05
CA ILE A 23 -32.53 -13.53 14.28
C ILE A 23 -33.22 -14.79 14.83
N LEU A 24 -34.00 -15.47 13.99
CA LEU A 24 -34.70 -16.67 14.40
C LEU A 24 -33.73 -17.83 14.71
N ALA A 25 -34.19 -18.78 15.49
CA ALA A 25 -33.39 -19.96 15.85
C ALA A 25 -32.95 -20.73 14.61
N LYS A 26 -31.63 -20.99 14.47
CA LYS A 26 -30.97 -21.63 13.33
C LYS A 26 -30.99 -20.82 12.02
N ASP A 27 -31.23 -19.52 12.11
CA ASP A 27 -31.19 -18.59 11.01
C ASP A 27 -29.91 -17.75 11.02
N SER A 28 -29.66 -17.02 9.94
CA SER A 28 -28.54 -16.13 9.77
C SER A 28 -28.94 -14.87 9.03
N MET A 29 -28.26 -13.78 9.30
CA MET A 29 -28.48 -12.48 8.67
C MET A 29 -27.18 -11.97 8.05
N TYR A 30 -27.29 -11.32 6.89
CA TYR A 30 -26.16 -10.65 6.23
C TYR A 30 -26.08 -9.20 6.65
N ILE A 31 -24.87 -8.78 7.02
CA ILE A 31 -24.54 -7.37 7.21
C ILE A 31 -23.64 -6.95 6.06
N PHE A 32 -24.14 -6.05 5.22
CA PHE A 32 -23.34 -5.46 4.15
C PHE A 32 -22.56 -4.27 4.72
N VAL A 33 -21.25 -4.26 4.44
CA VAL A 33 -20.35 -3.21 4.90
C VAL A 33 -19.79 -2.49 3.68
N SER A 34 -19.91 -1.18 3.65
CA SER A 34 -19.26 -0.34 2.64
C SER A 34 -18.43 0.74 3.35
N VAL A 35 -17.34 1.15 2.70
CA VAL A 35 -16.45 2.19 3.22
C VAL A 35 -16.08 3.17 2.12
N THR A 36 -16.03 4.45 2.47
CA THR A 36 -15.42 5.51 1.65
C THR A 36 -14.42 6.21 2.57
N ALA A 37 -13.21 5.71 2.60
CA ALA A 37 -12.13 6.28 3.39
C ALA A 37 -11.16 7.01 2.47
N GLU A 38 -10.67 8.16 2.92
CA GLU A 38 -9.65 8.97 2.25
C GLU A 38 -8.32 8.84 3.01
N VAL A 39 -7.22 9.24 2.36
CA VAL A 39 -5.88 9.22 2.98
C VAL A 39 -5.83 9.97 4.31
N ALA A 40 -6.60 11.06 4.43
CA ALA A 40 -6.71 11.84 5.65
C ALA A 40 -7.37 11.05 6.81
N ASP A 41 -8.05 9.96 6.52
CA ASP A 41 -8.70 9.10 7.51
C ASP A 41 -7.74 8.04 8.09
N ALA A 42 -6.59 7.82 7.46
CA ALA A 42 -5.56 6.92 7.97
C ALA A 42 -4.73 7.58 9.08
N ASN A 43 -4.30 6.78 10.04
CA ASN A 43 -3.24 7.21 10.94
C ASN A 43 -1.95 7.43 10.10
N PRO A 44 -1.20 8.52 10.28
CA PRO A 44 0.03 8.80 9.52
C PRO A 44 1.08 7.68 9.54
N THR A 45 1.02 6.80 10.53
CA THR A 45 1.93 5.65 10.66
C THR A 45 1.35 4.34 10.11
N ASP A 46 0.03 4.26 9.95
CA ASP A 46 -0.67 3.06 9.53
C ASP A 46 -1.50 3.37 8.28
N PHE A 47 -1.31 2.59 7.22
CA PHE A 47 -2.11 2.70 6.00
C PHE A 47 -3.52 2.11 6.16
N LEU A 48 -3.98 2.00 7.38
CA LEU A 48 -5.21 1.33 7.74
C LEU A 48 -6.20 2.33 8.32
N TYR A 49 -7.41 2.31 7.80
CA TYR A 49 -8.56 2.87 8.48
C TYR A 49 -9.29 1.73 9.20
N THR A 50 -9.41 1.83 10.50
CA THR A 50 -10.00 0.77 11.33
C THR A 50 -11.20 1.28 12.10
N ASP A 51 -12.18 0.40 12.26
CA ASP A 51 -13.36 0.59 13.10
C ASP A 51 -13.88 -0.77 13.56
N LYS A 52 -15.00 -0.83 14.23
CA LYS A 52 -15.58 -2.09 14.71
C LYS A 52 -17.09 -2.08 14.69
N ILE A 53 -17.68 -3.23 14.40
CA ILE A 53 -19.09 -3.49 14.64
C ILE A 53 -19.19 -4.11 16.03
N LEU A 54 -20.04 -3.54 16.87
CA LEU A 54 -20.33 -4.05 18.21
C LEU A 54 -21.68 -4.74 18.18
N PHE A 55 -21.75 -5.92 18.78
CA PHE A 55 -22.98 -6.68 18.96
C PHE A 55 -23.23 -6.81 20.47
N GLY A 56 -24.45 -6.63 20.87
CA GLY A 56 -24.82 -6.74 22.27
C GLY A 56 -26.33 -6.77 22.47
N ASP A 57 -26.72 -6.90 23.71
CA ASP A 57 -28.08 -6.77 24.19
C ASP A 57 -28.16 -5.66 25.25
N GLU A 58 -29.36 -5.41 25.80
CA GLU A 58 -29.57 -4.35 26.82
C GLU A 58 -28.70 -4.55 28.08
N SER A 59 -28.34 -5.79 28.40
CA SER A 59 -27.53 -6.11 29.58
C SER A 59 -26.02 -6.02 29.31
N ASN A 60 -25.59 -6.25 28.06
CA ASN A 60 -24.19 -6.21 27.63
C ASN A 60 -24.06 -5.69 26.19
N PRO A 61 -24.06 -4.37 25.98
CA PRO A 61 -24.08 -3.78 24.64
C PRO A 61 -22.80 -4.01 23.82
N ASN A 62 -21.75 -4.55 24.41
CA ASN A 62 -20.45 -4.81 23.74
C ASN A 62 -20.03 -6.28 23.88
N HIS A 63 -20.99 -7.20 23.84
CA HIS A 63 -20.74 -8.62 24.08
C HIS A 63 -19.78 -9.24 23.05
N GLN A 64 -19.94 -8.88 21.77
CA GLN A 64 -19.10 -9.36 20.68
C GLN A 64 -18.69 -8.20 19.78
N LYS A 65 -17.58 -8.36 19.05
CA LYS A 65 -17.12 -7.36 18.09
C LYS A 65 -16.54 -8.01 16.84
N VAL A 66 -16.69 -7.32 15.72
CA VAL A 66 -15.97 -7.58 14.48
C VAL A 66 -15.13 -6.36 14.16
N GLU A 67 -13.82 -6.54 14.04
CA GLU A 67 -12.91 -5.48 13.61
C GLU A 67 -13.05 -5.27 12.10
N LEU A 68 -13.27 -4.01 11.71
CA LEU A 68 -13.30 -3.58 10.33
C LEU A 68 -11.94 -2.94 10.00
N VAL A 69 -11.30 -3.42 8.94
CA VAL A 69 -9.98 -2.93 8.52
C VAL A 69 -10.02 -2.65 7.04
N THR A 70 -9.72 -1.41 6.66
CA THR A 70 -9.58 -1.01 5.25
C THR A 70 -8.18 -0.50 5.02
N LEU A 71 -7.52 -1.10 4.03
CA LEU A 71 -6.23 -0.61 3.55
C LEU A 71 -6.49 0.63 2.68
N ILE A 72 -5.97 1.79 3.12
CA ILE A 72 -5.98 3.01 2.33
C ILE A 72 -4.67 3.06 1.54
N GLN A 73 -4.76 2.71 0.27
CA GLN A 73 -3.62 2.68 -0.63
C GLN A 73 -3.44 4.03 -1.33
N ASP A 74 -2.87 5.00 -0.63
CA ASP A 74 -2.34 6.19 -1.29
C ASP A 74 -0.83 6.25 -1.10
N ALA A 75 -0.13 5.48 -1.90
CA ALA A 75 1.31 5.38 -1.91
C ALA A 75 1.83 5.45 -3.35
N TYR A 76 3.07 5.87 -3.51
CA TYR A 76 3.80 5.69 -4.76
C TYR A 76 4.34 4.26 -4.80
N PHE A 77 3.79 3.44 -5.69
CA PHE A 77 4.25 2.07 -5.86
C PHE A 77 5.33 2.00 -6.94
N ILE A 78 6.50 1.51 -6.58
CA ILE A 78 7.63 1.28 -7.48
C ILE A 78 7.81 -0.23 -7.59
N TYR A 79 7.52 -0.78 -8.75
CA TYR A 79 7.64 -2.20 -9.03
C TYR A 79 8.13 -2.43 -10.46
N PRO A 80 8.87 -3.52 -10.71
CA PRO A 80 9.26 -3.90 -12.07
C PRO A 80 8.03 -4.23 -12.90
N GLY A 81 8.03 -3.84 -14.15
CA GLY A 81 7.02 -4.24 -15.10
C GLY A 81 6.94 -5.77 -15.19
N ARG A 82 5.79 -6.29 -15.61
CA ARG A 82 5.61 -7.72 -15.82
C ARG A 82 4.79 -7.99 -17.07
N VAL A 83 5.14 -9.05 -17.77
CA VAL A 83 4.40 -9.59 -18.91
C VAL A 83 3.95 -10.99 -18.56
N GLN A 84 2.67 -11.31 -18.78
CA GLN A 84 2.17 -12.66 -18.63
C GLN A 84 2.51 -13.46 -19.89
N ASN A 85 3.13 -14.60 -19.69
CA ASN A 85 3.49 -15.54 -20.74
C ASN A 85 2.29 -16.43 -21.11
N PRO A 86 2.31 -17.11 -22.25
CA PRO A 86 1.24 -18.03 -22.67
C PRO A 86 1.00 -19.22 -21.73
N ASP A 87 1.99 -19.58 -20.90
CA ASP A 87 1.93 -20.63 -19.89
C ASP A 87 1.45 -20.14 -18.52
N GLU A 88 0.84 -18.94 -18.48
CA GLU A 88 0.37 -18.26 -17.27
C GLU A 88 1.47 -17.80 -16.29
N SER A 89 2.74 -18.06 -16.56
CA SER A 89 3.87 -17.51 -15.81
C SER A 89 4.07 -16.02 -16.09
N TYR A 90 4.92 -15.37 -15.30
CA TYR A 90 5.25 -13.94 -15.49
C TYR A 90 6.74 -13.75 -15.69
N THR A 91 7.10 -12.98 -16.71
CA THR A 91 8.43 -12.40 -16.88
C THR A 91 8.40 -10.97 -16.32
N TYR A 92 9.44 -10.63 -15.57
CA TYR A 92 9.58 -9.30 -14.94
C TYR A 92 10.73 -8.54 -15.56
N ASP A 93 10.66 -7.21 -15.49
CA ASP A 93 11.80 -6.36 -15.82
C ASP A 93 12.97 -6.66 -14.90
N GLU A 94 14.16 -6.68 -15.47
CA GLU A 94 15.40 -6.95 -14.77
C GLU A 94 16.44 -5.85 -15.01
N LEU A 95 17.20 -5.57 -13.97
CA LEU A 95 18.38 -4.70 -14.03
C LEU A 95 19.60 -5.56 -14.29
N ASN A 96 20.39 -5.20 -15.30
CA ASN A 96 21.69 -5.81 -15.57
C ASN A 96 22.75 -5.13 -14.70
N LEU A 97 23.38 -5.91 -13.82
CA LEU A 97 24.42 -5.45 -12.90
C LEU A 97 25.84 -5.70 -13.45
N GLY A 98 25.97 -6.24 -14.65
CA GLY A 98 27.22 -6.61 -15.27
C GLY A 98 27.31 -8.08 -15.60
N VAL A 99 28.51 -8.62 -15.63
CA VAL A 99 28.78 -10.03 -15.89
C VAL A 99 29.63 -10.63 -14.76
N ASP A 100 29.47 -11.93 -14.54
CA ASP A 100 30.31 -12.70 -13.62
C ASP A 100 31.69 -13.00 -14.20
N GLY A 101 32.52 -13.74 -13.43
CA GLY A 101 33.86 -14.14 -13.87
C GLY A 101 33.86 -15.06 -15.10
N ASP A 102 32.78 -15.68 -15.45
CA ASP A 102 32.59 -16.57 -16.58
C ASP A 102 31.94 -15.87 -17.77
N GLY A 103 31.60 -14.58 -17.63
CA GLY A 103 30.97 -13.75 -18.67
C GLY A 103 29.45 -13.87 -18.77
N ASN A 104 28.77 -14.52 -17.80
CA ASN A 104 27.32 -14.57 -17.76
C ASN A 104 26.73 -13.29 -17.19
N PRO A 105 25.58 -12.80 -17.69
CA PRO A 105 24.94 -11.61 -17.14
C PRO A 105 24.45 -11.83 -15.71
N ILE A 106 24.75 -10.88 -14.84
CA ILE A 106 24.20 -10.81 -13.48
C ILE A 106 22.98 -9.91 -13.55
N THR A 107 21.78 -10.48 -13.40
CA THR A 107 20.53 -9.72 -13.42
C THR A 107 19.83 -9.81 -12.07
N ILE A 108 19.02 -8.78 -11.77
CA ILE A 108 18.17 -8.73 -10.60
C ILE A 108 16.82 -8.12 -10.99
N ARG A 109 15.75 -8.68 -10.45
CA ARG A 109 14.39 -8.17 -10.69
C ARG A 109 14.26 -6.73 -10.20
N GLY A 110 14.03 -5.80 -11.12
CA GLY A 110 13.95 -4.39 -10.80
C GLY A 110 13.82 -3.50 -12.03
N ARG A 111 13.68 -2.20 -11.81
CA ARG A 111 13.67 -1.21 -12.88
C ARG A 111 14.36 0.09 -12.48
N PHE A 112 14.69 0.89 -13.47
CA PHE A 112 15.17 2.25 -13.23
C PHE A 112 14.01 3.17 -12.82
N LEU A 113 14.33 4.13 -11.94
CA LEU A 113 13.46 5.26 -11.61
C LEU A 113 13.41 6.24 -12.79
N GLU A 114 12.24 6.85 -13.00
CA GLU A 114 11.94 7.72 -14.13
C GLU A 114 11.66 9.16 -13.67
N GLU A 115 12.09 10.16 -14.45
CA GLU A 115 11.75 11.57 -14.19
C GLU A 115 10.30 11.90 -14.55
N THR A 116 9.70 11.12 -15.44
CA THR A 116 8.35 11.35 -15.99
C THR A 116 7.55 10.05 -16.04
N ASN A 117 7.42 9.38 -14.89
CA ASN A 117 6.58 8.20 -14.82
C ASN A 117 5.10 8.59 -14.94
N PRO A 118 4.29 7.91 -15.78
CA PRO A 118 2.90 8.29 -16.03
C PRO A 118 1.98 8.16 -14.81
N ILE A 119 2.37 7.37 -13.81
CA ILE A 119 1.59 7.12 -12.59
C ILE A 119 2.16 7.92 -11.41
N ASN A 120 3.47 7.82 -11.20
CA ASN A 120 4.15 8.38 -10.03
C ASN A 120 4.72 9.79 -10.27
N GLY A 121 4.76 10.27 -11.52
CA GLY A 121 5.42 11.53 -11.85
C GLY A 121 6.95 11.43 -11.78
N ASN A 122 7.60 12.33 -11.06
CA ASN A 122 9.05 12.31 -10.90
C ASN A 122 9.47 11.35 -9.78
N GLU A 123 9.95 10.17 -10.15
CA GLU A 123 10.42 9.15 -9.21
C GLU A 123 11.85 9.39 -8.68
N LEU A 124 12.56 10.41 -9.19
CA LEU A 124 13.87 10.81 -8.66
C LEU A 124 13.78 11.88 -7.56
N HIS A 125 12.57 12.24 -7.14
CA HIS A 125 12.36 13.15 -6.03
C HIS A 125 11.30 12.58 -5.08
N TRP A 126 11.74 12.04 -3.95
CA TRP A 126 10.88 11.45 -2.93
C TRP A 126 10.53 12.46 -1.86
N THR A 127 9.25 12.79 -1.76
CA THR A 127 8.71 13.79 -0.83
C THR A 127 8.06 13.12 0.39
N ASN A 128 7.66 13.92 1.35
CA ASN A 128 6.93 13.44 2.54
C ASN A 128 5.41 13.36 2.35
N THR A 129 4.88 13.70 1.16
CA THR A 129 3.44 13.78 0.91
C THR A 129 2.76 12.41 0.97
N LYS A 130 3.39 11.40 0.33
CA LYS A 130 2.92 10.02 0.32
C LYS A 130 4.08 9.07 0.56
N PRO A 131 3.84 7.90 1.13
CA PRO A 131 4.90 6.90 1.25
C PRO A 131 5.25 6.28 -0.10
N TYR A 132 6.46 5.78 -0.20
CA TYR A 132 6.96 5.00 -1.32
C TYR A 132 7.03 3.54 -0.91
N VAL A 133 6.46 2.65 -1.73
CA VAL A 133 6.49 1.20 -1.52
C VAL A 133 7.23 0.56 -2.68
N VAL A 134 8.36 -0.05 -2.38
CA VAL A 134 9.26 -0.62 -3.37
C VAL A 134 9.15 -2.14 -3.38
N TYR A 135 8.83 -2.71 -4.53
CA TYR A 135 8.86 -4.14 -4.81
C TYR A 135 9.98 -4.44 -5.81
N GLY A 136 10.81 -5.42 -5.50
CA GLY A 136 12.03 -5.67 -6.26
C GLY A 136 13.05 -4.53 -6.08
N TYR A 137 13.88 -4.29 -7.06
CA TYR A 137 14.91 -3.26 -6.95
C TYR A 137 14.58 -2.02 -7.77
N ALA A 138 14.56 -0.87 -7.08
CA ALA A 138 14.48 0.44 -7.72
C ALA A 138 15.90 0.95 -7.96
N ALA A 139 16.25 1.33 -9.18
CA ALA A 139 17.59 1.78 -9.51
C ALA A 139 17.61 3.26 -9.89
N VAL A 140 18.50 4.04 -9.28
CA VAL A 140 18.81 5.40 -9.73
C VAL A 140 19.65 5.31 -11.00
N PRO A 141 19.19 5.85 -12.15
CA PRO A 141 19.93 5.77 -13.42
C PRO A 141 21.29 6.47 -13.33
N SER A 142 22.25 6.01 -14.14
CA SER A 142 23.55 6.67 -14.28
C SER A 142 23.38 8.16 -14.58
N THR A 143 24.22 8.99 -13.99
CA THR A 143 24.24 10.47 -14.10
C THR A 143 23.05 11.18 -13.46
N LYS A 144 22.12 10.45 -12.82
CA LYS A 144 20.98 11.03 -12.11
C LYS A 144 21.20 11.04 -10.60
N THR A 145 20.44 11.90 -9.94
CA THR A 145 20.42 12.00 -8.48
C THR A 145 19.02 11.73 -7.97
N LEU A 146 18.89 10.80 -7.04
CA LEU A 146 17.68 10.65 -6.24
C LEU A 146 17.74 11.63 -5.06
N VAL A 147 16.78 12.52 -4.99
CA VAL A 147 16.60 13.44 -3.85
C VAL A 147 15.50 12.86 -2.94
N VAL A 148 15.81 12.73 -1.66
CA VAL A 148 14.87 12.26 -0.64
C VAL A 148 14.67 13.38 0.38
N ASP A 149 13.48 13.94 0.43
CA ASP A 149 13.15 15.04 1.32
C ASP A 149 13.01 14.58 2.78
N ALA A 150 13.17 15.54 3.69
CA ALA A 150 12.94 15.31 5.12
C ALA A 150 11.51 14.77 5.36
N GLY A 151 11.40 13.69 6.12
CA GLY A 151 10.13 13.05 6.43
C GLY A 151 9.56 12.14 5.34
N ALA A 152 10.27 11.93 4.22
CA ALA A 152 9.89 10.90 3.25
C ALA A 152 9.88 9.51 3.90
N ARG A 153 8.85 8.73 3.62
CA ARG A 153 8.66 7.39 4.17
C ARG A 153 8.82 6.36 3.05
N VAL A 154 9.74 5.43 3.24
CA VAL A 154 10.05 4.41 2.23
C VAL A 154 9.91 3.03 2.86
N HIS A 155 9.11 2.18 2.22
CA HIS A 155 8.88 0.80 2.65
C HIS A 155 9.40 -0.15 1.57
N PHE A 156 10.28 -1.03 1.95
CA PHE A 156 10.77 -2.10 1.08
C PHE A 156 10.02 -3.39 1.38
N HIS A 157 9.44 -4.00 0.35
CA HIS A 157 8.89 -5.35 0.46
C HIS A 157 10.04 -6.36 0.66
N ALA A 158 9.70 -7.61 1.01
CA ALA A 158 10.71 -8.66 1.11
C ALA A 158 11.53 -8.77 -0.19
N GLU A 159 12.84 -8.94 -0.06
CA GLU A 159 13.79 -9.04 -1.18
C GLU A 159 13.79 -7.83 -2.13
N SER A 160 13.55 -6.65 -1.58
CA SER A 160 13.52 -5.38 -2.32
C SER A 160 14.59 -4.43 -1.83
N GLY A 161 14.98 -3.49 -2.66
CA GLY A 161 16.04 -2.54 -2.30
C GLY A 161 16.17 -1.36 -3.26
N LEU A 162 17.12 -0.50 -2.95
CA LEU A 162 17.55 0.62 -3.77
C LEU A 162 18.96 0.37 -4.31
N ILE A 163 19.13 0.55 -5.62
CA ILE A 163 20.43 0.48 -6.28
C ILE A 163 20.78 1.87 -6.79
N VAL A 164 21.99 2.31 -6.54
CA VAL A 164 22.54 3.53 -7.11
C VAL A 164 23.53 3.12 -8.19
N ALA A 165 23.20 3.38 -9.47
CA ALA A 165 24.04 2.98 -10.59
C ALA A 165 25.37 3.75 -10.59
N ASN A 166 26.33 3.27 -11.39
CA ASN A 166 27.62 3.96 -11.55
C ASN A 166 27.41 5.39 -12.04
N ASN A 167 28.09 6.37 -11.44
CA ASN A 167 27.95 7.82 -11.65
C ASN A 167 26.55 8.38 -11.29
N ALA A 168 25.72 7.64 -10.59
CA ALA A 168 24.49 8.15 -9.97
C ALA A 168 24.79 8.58 -8.53
N SER A 169 23.84 9.29 -7.93
CA SER A 169 23.93 9.72 -6.54
C SER A 169 22.58 9.66 -5.83
N ILE A 170 22.63 9.66 -4.51
CA ILE A 170 21.48 9.85 -3.64
C ILE A 170 21.77 11.01 -2.67
N HIS A 171 20.81 11.90 -2.54
CA HIS A 171 20.87 13.01 -1.61
C HIS A 171 19.67 12.93 -0.64
N VAL A 172 19.98 12.69 0.63
CA VAL A 172 18.97 12.55 1.68
C VAL A 172 18.98 13.79 2.57
N ASN A 173 17.88 14.53 2.57
CA ASN A 173 17.69 15.71 3.40
C ASN A 173 17.05 15.28 4.73
N GLY A 174 17.88 15.15 5.78
CA GLY A 174 17.39 14.92 7.14
C GLY A 174 16.88 16.20 7.80
N THR A 175 16.12 16.03 8.89
CA THR A 175 15.90 17.11 9.87
C THR A 175 16.97 17.04 10.94
N THR A 176 17.52 18.18 11.32
CA THR A 176 18.37 18.33 12.52
C THR A 176 17.52 18.38 13.78
#